data_9f497dff4c5946397d7e6b5c898b4f3e
#
_entry.id   9f497dff4c5946397d7e6b5c898b4f3e
#
_cell.length_a   1.000
_cell.length_b   1.000
_cell.length_c   1.000
_cell.angle_alpha   90.00
_cell.angle_beta   90.00
_cell.angle_gamma   90.00
#
_symmetry.space_group_name_H-M   'P 1'
#
loop_
_entity.id
_entity.type
_entity.pdbx_description
1 polymer ?
#
loop_
_entity_poly.entity_id
_entity_poly.type
_entity_poly.pdbx_seq_one_letter_code
_entity_poly.pdbx_strand_id
1 'polypeptide(L)'
;MFLNPGVGITPERAMGDWRGLLEELCRARAPGPAPSFSEVHVLKAIEVIATAGRIGRASLARALGLGEGAVRTLLDRLSERGLTRTSRRGCELTELGLALWEKIRSRLAGKAEVGEPFLSLGKHNVALLVRGGAVKVRRGIEQRDEAVRAGATGAVTLVLREGRLAIPGITDDLSSERPEAAEHIMEALGPGEGDAIVICGADDPLVAEYGALAAALTLI
;
A
#
# COMPACT_ATOMS: atom_id res chain seq x y z
N MET A 1 -7.59 16.20 37.21
CA MET A 1 -7.13 17.05 36.11
C MET A 1 -5.65 16.76 35.88
N PHE A 2 -5.32 15.70 35.11
CA PHE A 2 -3.96 15.39 34.70
C PHE A 2 -4.00 15.15 33.21
N LEU A 3 -3.64 16.19 32.44
CA LEU A 3 -3.30 16.10 31.05
C LEU A 3 -1.98 15.32 30.95
N ASN A 4 -2.06 14.08 30.51
CA ASN A 4 -0.89 13.33 30.11
C ASN A 4 -0.47 13.86 28.72
N PRO A 5 0.69 14.50 28.55
CA PRO A 5 1.19 14.88 27.25
C PRO A 5 1.73 13.61 26.59
N GLY A 6 0.81 12.78 26.05
CA GLY A 6 1.20 11.72 25.17
C GLY A 6 2.01 12.33 24.03
N VAL A 7 3.19 11.77 23.78
CA VAL A 7 4.16 12.17 22.76
C VAL A 7 3.42 12.31 21.42
N GLY A 8 2.85 13.50 21.20
CA GLY A 8 2.24 13.84 19.92
C GLY A 8 3.36 13.87 18.89
N ILE A 9 3.31 12.97 17.93
CA ILE A 9 4.18 13.08 16.77
C ILE A 9 3.85 14.43 16.14
N THR A 10 4.84 15.33 16.06
CA THR A 10 4.65 16.59 15.34
C THR A 10 4.34 16.28 13.88
N PRO A 11 3.52 17.10 13.20
CA PRO A 11 3.22 16.93 11.76
C PRO A 11 4.46 16.67 10.92
N GLU A 12 5.56 17.34 11.22
CA GLU A 12 6.85 17.18 10.54
C GLU A 12 7.45 15.79 10.73
N ARG A 13 7.32 15.20 11.93
CA ARG A 13 7.84 13.86 12.23
C ARG A 13 6.97 12.76 11.61
N ALA A 14 5.64 12.91 11.63
CA ALA A 14 4.72 12.02 10.92
C ALA A 14 4.93 12.07 9.40
N MET A 15 5.29 13.23 8.89
CA MET A 15 5.61 13.45 7.48
C MET A 15 7.00 12.92 7.10
N GLY A 16 7.97 12.89 8.04
CA GLY A 16 9.33 12.39 7.82
C GLY A 16 9.40 10.88 7.71
N ASP A 17 8.84 10.18 8.67
CA ASP A 17 8.87 8.73 8.81
C ASP A 17 7.45 8.16 8.89
N TRP A 18 6.71 8.30 7.79
CA TRP A 18 5.36 7.75 7.72
C TRP A 18 5.35 6.21 7.76
N ARG A 19 6.45 5.56 7.35
CA ARG A 19 6.59 4.11 7.46
C ARG A 19 6.59 3.66 8.94
N GLY A 20 7.43 4.28 9.77
CA GLY A 20 7.45 4.02 11.21
C GLY A 20 6.12 4.33 11.89
N LEU A 21 5.36 5.32 11.39
CA LEU A 21 4.01 5.61 11.88
C LEU A 21 3.03 4.46 11.59
N LEU A 22 3.08 3.83 10.40
CA LEU A 22 2.25 2.67 10.09
C LEU A 22 2.56 1.49 11.02
N GLU A 23 3.84 1.20 11.23
CA GLU A 23 4.29 0.17 12.16
C GLU A 23 3.78 0.43 13.58
N GLU A 24 3.89 1.67 14.06
CA GLU A 24 3.41 2.07 15.38
C GLU A 24 1.89 1.90 15.53
N LEU A 25 1.12 2.24 14.50
CA LEU A 25 -0.33 2.06 14.47
C LEU A 25 -0.74 0.58 14.57
N CYS A 26 0.14 -0.33 14.14
CA CYS A 26 -0.11 -1.78 14.17
C CYS A 26 0.43 -2.49 15.42
N ARG A 27 1.18 -1.81 16.30
CA ARG A 27 1.75 -2.44 17.50
C ARG A 27 0.67 -2.88 18.49
N ALA A 28 0.93 -4.02 19.16
CA ALA A 28 0.13 -4.43 20.30
C ALA A 28 0.22 -3.38 21.42
N ARG A 29 -0.89 -3.11 22.09
CA ARG A 29 -0.95 -2.23 23.28
C ARG A 29 -1.27 -3.08 24.50
N ALA A 30 -0.40 -3.06 25.50
CA ALA A 30 -0.62 -3.78 26.76
C ALA A 30 -1.68 -3.07 27.64
N PRO A 31 -2.52 -3.82 28.39
CA PRO A 31 -2.73 -5.27 28.23
C PRO A 31 -3.71 -5.56 27.10
N GLY A 32 -3.34 -6.39 26.11
CA GLY A 32 -4.26 -6.78 25.03
C GLY A 32 -3.56 -7.53 23.89
N PRO A 33 -4.34 -8.22 23.06
CA PRO A 33 -3.82 -8.88 21.88
C PRO A 33 -3.35 -7.87 20.82
N ALA A 34 -2.53 -8.35 19.88
CA ALA A 34 -2.22 -7.59 18.68
C ALA A 34 -3.52 -7.27 17.90
N PRO A 35 -3.58 -6.12 17.23
CA PRO A 35 -4.73 -5.80 16.40
C PRO A 35 -4.84 -6.79 15.24
N SER A 36 -6.07 -7.07 14.79
CA SER A 36 -6.34 -7.93 13.64
C SER A 36 -6.22 -7.19 12.30
N PHE A 37 -5.36 -6.18 12.23
CA PHE A 37 -5.01 -5.44 11.02
C PHE A 37 -3.50 -5.17 11.00
N SER A 38 -2.97 -4.99 9.81
CA SER A 38 -1.56 -4.70 9.53
C SER A 38 -1.40 -3.37 8.79
N GLU A 39 -0.16 -3.01 8.48
CA GLU A 39 0.19 -1.77 7.79
C GLU A 39 -0.53 -1.59 6.46
N VAL A 40 -0.73 -2.68 5.69
CA VAL A 40 -1.46 -2.63 4.41
C VAL A 40 -2.93 -2.22 4.61
N HIS A 41 -3.56 -2.66 5.72
CA HIS A 41 -4.92 -2.25 6.06
C HIS A 41 -4.98 -0.77 6.47
N VAL A 42 -3.97 -0.27 7.17
CA VAL A 42 -3.86 1.17 7.52
C VAL A 42 -3.70 2.01 6.27
N LEU A 43 -2.80 1.61 5.35
CA LEU A 43 -2.63 2.26 4.05
C LEU A 43 -3.93 2.30 3.26
N LYS A 44 -4.58 1.14 3.11
CA LYS A 44 -5.85 1.03 2.39
C LYS A 44 -6.96 1.85 3.04
N ALA A 45 -7.00 1.93 4.38
CA ALA A 45 -7.97 2.75 5.08
C ALA A 45 -7.78 4.25 4.76
N ILE A 46 -6.53 4.74 4.77
CA ILE A 46 -6.20 6.13 4.43
C ILE A 46 -6.61 6.41 2.97
N GLU A 47 -6.28 5.52 2.02
CA GLU A 47 -6.67 5.62 0.61
C GLU A 47 -8.18 5.70 0.45
N VAL A 48 -8.92 4.75 1.04
CA VAL A 48 -10.39 4.67 0.92
C VAL A 48 -11.06 5.90 1.53
N ILE A 49 -10.60 6.36 2.69
CA ILE A 49 -11.15 7.56 3.33
C ILE A 49 -10.85 8.81 2.48
N ALA A 50 -9.63 8.94 1.96
CA ALA A 50 -9.22 10.04 1.09
C ALA A 50 -10.06 10.11 -0.18
N THR A 51 -10.26 8.97 -0.84
CA THR A 51 -11.02 8.86 -2.09
C THR A 51 -12.51 9.13 -1.88
N ALA A 52 -13.09 8.62 -0.79
CA ALA A 52 -14.50 8.84 -0.47
C ALA A 52 -14.79 10.23 0.10
N GLY A 53 -13.76 10.97 0.54
CA GLY A 53 -13.88 12.20 1.33
C GLY A 53 -14.48 11.95 2.72
N ARG A 54 -15.55 11.15 2.79
CA ARG A 54 -16.18 10.72 4.04
C ARG A 54 -16.82 9.34 3.87
N ILE A 55 -16.59 8.44 4.84
CA ILE A 55 -17.10 7.07 4.77
C ILE A 55 -17.60 6.57 6.13
N GLY A 56 -18.69 5.80 6.11
CA GLY A 56 -19.21 5.13 7.30
C GLY A 56 -18.37 3.91 7.69
N ARG A 57 -18.33 3.60 9.01
CA ARG A 57 -17.52 2.48 9.55
C ARG A 57 -17.83 1.13 8.88
N ALA A 58 -19.10 0.79 8.71
CA ALA A 58 -19.50 -0.47 8.07
C ALA A 58 -19.07 -0.55 6.59
N SER A 59 -19.12 0.57 5.87
CA SER A 59 -18.64 0.63 4.48
C SER A 59 -17.12 0.51 4.42
N LEU A 60 -16.40 1.15 5.34
CA LEU A 60 -14.95 1.03 5.46
C LEU A 60 -14.56 -0.42 5.82
N ALA A 61 -15.29 -1.08 6.73
CA ALA A 61 -15.06 -2.47 7.12
C ALA A 61 -15.17 -3.41 5.89
N ARG A 62 -16.19 -3.23 5.08
CA ARG A 62 -16.35 -3.98 3.82
C ARG A 62 -15.20 -3.71 2.84
N ALA A 63 -14.81 -2.45 2.66
CA ALA A 63 -13.73 -2.07 1.75
C ALA A 63 -12.37 -2.62 2.19
N LEU A 64 -12.18 -2.86 3.49
CA LEU A 64 -10.95 -3.41 4.06
C LEU A 64 -11.00 -4.93 4.27
N GLY A 65 -12.13 -5.60 4.04
CA GLY A 65 -12.27 -7.01 4.39
C GLY A 65 -12.11 -7.30 5.89
N LEU A 66 -12.35 -6.31 6.76
CA LEU A 66 -12.17 -6.40 8.21
C LEU A 66 -13.50 -6.40 8.95
N GLY A 67 -13.50 -7.00 10.14
CA GLY A 67 -14.63 -6.86 11.06
C GLY A 67 -14.76 -5.43 11.61
N GLU A 68 -15.99 -4.99 11.92
CA GLU A 68 -16.26 -3.63 12.42
C GLU A 68 -15.50 -3.31 13.72
N GLY A 69 -15.21 -4.31 14.56
CA GLY A 69 -14.40 -4.14 15.78
C GLY A 69 -12.96 -3.76 15.46
N ALA A 70 -12.35 -4.41 14.46
CA ALA A 70 -11.00 -4.09 13.99
C ALA A 70 -10.94 -2.68 13.40
N VAL A 71 -11.93 -2.32 12.58
CA VAL A 71 -12.02 -0.99 11.97
C VAL A 71 -12.25 0.09 13.04
N ARG A 72 -13.03 -0.18 14.09
CA ARG A 72 -13.15 0.75 15.22
C ARG A 72 -11.78 1.03 15.83
N THR A 73 -11.04 -0.03 16.18
CA THR A 73 -9.70 0.10 16.78
C THR A 73 -8.74 0.85 15.85
N LEU A 74 -8.80 0.57 14.53
CA LEU A 74 -7.99 1.25 13.53
C LEU A 74 -8.32 2.76 13.48
N LEU A 75 -9.60 3.11 13.41
CA LEU A 75 -10.05 4.50 13.40
C LEU A 75 -9.72 5.25 14.69
N ASP A 76 -9.86 4.59 15.84
CA ASP A 76 -9.49 5.17 17.15
C ASP A 76 -7.99 5.51 17.14
N ARG A 77 -7.12 4.61 16.68
CA ARG A 77 -5.67 4.84 16.57
C ARG A 77 -5.31 5.95 15.60
N LEU A 78 -5.96 6.01 14.42
CA LEU A 78 -5.78 7.10 13.46
C LEU A 78 -6.23 8.44 14.06
N SER A 79 -7.35 8.46 14.79
CA SER A 79 -7.87 9.66 15.44
C SER A 79 -6.96 10.15 16.57
N GLU A 80 -6.40 9.25 17.38
CA GLU A 80 -5.42 9.58 18.44
C GLU A 80 -4.15 10.23 17.87
N ARG A 81 -3.81 9.91 16.61
CA ARG A 81 -2.70 10.56 15.88
C ARG A 81 -3.12 11.81 15.11
N GLY A 82 -4.38 12.22 15.25
CA GLY A 82 -4.92 13.37 14.57
C GLY A 82 -5.07 13.22 13.05
N LEU A 83 -5.01 11.98 12.52
CA LEU A 83 -5.08 11.70 11.07
C LEU A 83 -6.52 11.65 10.57
N THR A 84 -7.46 11.26 11.43
CA THR A 84 -8.88 11.19 11.09
C THR A 84 -9.72 11.90 12.14
N ARG A 85 -10.92 12.30 11.74
CA ARG A 85 -11.98 12.72 12.64
C ARG A 85 -13.27 11.97 12.33
N THR A 86 -13.96 11.53 13.37
CA THR A 86 -15.20 10.76 13.26
C THR A 86 -16.38 11.61 13.73
N SER A 87 -17.48 11.55 12.98
CA SER A 87 -18.75 12.22 13.31
C SER A 87 -19.91 11.25 13.10
N ARG A 88 -21.15 11.69 13.40
CA ARG A 88 -22.37 10.93 13.07
C ARG A 88 -22.52 10.68 11.57
N ARG A 89 -21.88 11.47 10.72
CA ARG A 89 -21.91 11.37 9.27
C ARG A 89 -20.85 10.45 8.68
N GLY A 90 -19.93 9.95 9.50
CA GLY A 90 -18.82 9.08 9.09
C GLY A 90 -17.45 9.59 9.53
N CYS A 91 -16.43 8.94 9.02
CA CYS A 91 -15.02 9.26 9.22
C CYS A 91 -14.47 9.98 7.98
N GLU A 92 -13.60 10.96 8.20
CA GLU A 92 -12.88 11.71 7.16
C GLU A 92 -11.44 11.98 7.61
N LEU A 93 -10.53 12.21 6.67
CA LEU A 93 -9.17 12.63 6.97
C LEU A 93 -9.16 14.07 7.49
N THR A 94 -8.24 14.36 8.41
CA THR A 94 -7.89 15.74 8.79
C THR A 94 -6.93 16.34 7.77
N GLU A 95 -6.54 17.60 7.93
CA GLU A 95 -5.47 18.22 7.11
C GLU A 95 -4.17 17.42 7.23
N LEU A 96 -3.82 16.95 8.44
CA LEU A 96 -2.65 16.10 8.66
C LEU A 96 -2.80 14.75 7.95
N GLY A 97 -3.99 14.14 8.01
CA GLY A 97 -4.29 12.89 7.31
C GLY A 97 -4.21 13.04 5.78
N LEU A 98 -4.70 14.15 5.25
CA LEU A 98 -4.58 14.47 3.82
C LEU A 98 -3.13 14.69 3.40
N ALA A 99 -2.36 15.44 4.20
CA ALA A 99 -0.93 15.63 3.92
C ALA A 99 -0.14 14.31 3.94
N LEU A 100 -0.48 13.41 4.88
CA LEU A 100 0.08 12.06 4.92
C LEU A 100 -0.29 11.27 3.65
N TRP A 101 -1.56 11.32 3.23
CA TRP A 101 -2.01 10.66 2.00
C TRP A 101 -1.26 11.17 0.77
N GLU A 102 -1.10 12.49 0.62
CA GLU A 102 -0.32 13.07 -0.48
C GLU A 102 1.11 12.53 -0.51
N LYS A 103 1.74 12.37 0.65
CA LYS A 103 3.07 11.81 0.74
C LYS A 103 3.12 10.34 0.39
N ILE A 104 2.16 9.54 0.85
CA ILE A 104 2.04 8.12 0.51
C ILE A 104 1.87 7.98 -1.01
N ARG A 105 0.92 8.69 -1.62
CA ARG A 105 0.65 8.60 -3.06
C ARG A 105 1.77 9.16 -3.94
N SER A 106 2.63 10.03 -3.41
CA SER A 106 3.83 10.47 -4.14
C SER A 106 4.87 9.35 -4.29
N ARG A 107 4.81 8.34 -3.44
CA ARG A 107 5.68 7.16 -3.50
C ARG A 107 4.96 5.95 -4.11
N LEU A 108 3.71 5.70 -3.72
CA LEU A 108 2.82 4.69 -4.32
C LEU A 108 1.96 5.39 -5.38
N ALA A 109 2.57 5.63 -6.56
CA ALA A 109 2.12 6.65 -7.50
C ALA A 109 1.06 6.19 -8.50
N GLY A 110 0.87 4.89 -8.64
CA GLY A 110 -0.10 4.32 -9.58
C GLY A 110 -0.48 2.91 -9.20
N LYS A 111 -1.75 2.56 -9.44
CA LYS A 111 -2.29 1.23 -9.26
C LYS A 111 -3.18 0.90 -10.45
N ALA A 112 -2.99 -0.28 -11.03
CA ALA A 112 -3.79 -0.79 -12.12
C ALA A 112 -4.08 -2.28 -11.93
N GLU A 113 -5.25 -2.72 -12.37
CA GLU A 113 -5.51 -4.14 -12.58
C GLU A 113 -4.91 -4.53 -13.94
N VAL A 114 -4.08 -5.56 -13.95
CA VAL A 114 -3.40 -6.04 -15.15
C VAL A 114 -3.90 -7.47 -15.45
N GLY A 115 -4.38 -7.68 -16.67
CA GLY A 115 -4.93 -8.96 -17.12
C GLY A 115 -3.98 -9.72 -18.05
N GLU A 116 -4.48 -10.86 -18.55
CA GLU A 116 -3.84 -11.58 -19.68
C GLU A 116 -3.66 -10.61 -20.89
N PRO A 117 -2.58 -10.71 -21.65
CA PRO A 117 -1.64 -11.86 -21.77
C PRO A 117 -0.41 -11.74 -20.88
N PHE A 118 -0.44 -10.93 -19.84
CA PHE A 118 0.75 -10.37 -19.26
C PHE A 118 1.54 -11.32 -18.34
N LEU A 119 1.07 -11.56 -17.16
CA LEU A 119 1.62 -12.45 -16.14
C LEU A 119 0.45 -12.88 -15.27
N SER A 120 -0.15 -14.00 -15.61
CA SER A 120 -1.21 -14.55 -14.79
C SER A 120 -0.61 -15.20 -13.54
N LEU A 121 -0.53 -14.41 -12.46
CA LEU A 121 -0.14 -14.89 -11.13
C LEU A 121 -1.36 -15.33 -10.31
N GLY A 122 -2.56 -15.03 -10.76
CA GLY A 122 -3.83 -15.35 -10.14
C GLY A 122 -4.99 -14.86 -11.01
N LYS A 123 -6.24 -15.04 -10.55
CA LYS A 123 -7.42 -14.54 -11.26
C LYS A 123 -7.46 -13.02 -11.34
N HIS A 124 -7.00 -12.36 -10.29
CA HIS A 124 -6.84 -10.92 -10.20
C HIS A 124 -5.36 -10.59 -10.05
N ASN A 125 -4.87 -9.66 -10.85
CA ASN A 125 -3.49 -9.22 -10.79
C ASN A 125 -3.47 -7.71 -10.63
N VAL A 126 -2.84 -7.23 -9.56
CA VAL A 126 -2.72 -5.82 -9.24
C VAL A 126 -1.27 -5.38 -9.41
N ALA A 127 -1.05 -4.39 -10.26
CA ALA A 127 0.22 -3.72 -10.43
C ALA A 127 0.25 -2.42 -9.63
N LEU A 128 1.32 -2.19 -8.90
CA LEU A 128 1.53 -1.01 -8.06
C LEU A 128 2.87 -0.36 -8.39
N LEU A 129 2.86 0.92 -8.74
CA LEU A 129 4.04 1.72 -9.06
C LEU A 129 4.64 2.33 -7.79
N VAL A 130 5.94 2.10 -7.58
CA VAL A 130 6.73 2.66 -6.48
C VAL A 130 7.81 3.59 -7.04
N ARG A 131 7.61 4.90 -6.86
CA ARG A 131 8.55 5.93 -7.32
C ARG A 131 9.90 5.78 -6.62
N GLY A 132 10.98 5.73 -7.43
CA GLY A 132 12.35 5.57 -6.96
C GLY A 132 12.59 4.25 -6.21
N GLY A 133 11.73 3.23 -6.40
CA GLY A 133 11.82 1.94 -5.73
C GLY A 133 12.92 1.02 -6.26
N ALA A 134 13.37 1.24 -7.50
CA ALA A 134 14.32 0.34 -8.18
C ALA A 134 15.65 0.17 -7.42
N VAL A 135 16.09 1.20 -6.68
CA VAL A 135 17.34 1.16 -5.90
C VAL A 135 17.32 0.10 -4.81
N LYS A 136 16.15 -0.25 -4.28
CA LYS A 136 15.98 -1.26 -3.23
C LYS A 136 15.71 -2.66 -3.80
N VAL A 137 15.44 -2.79 -5.10
CA VAL A 137 15.18 -4.10 -5.71
C VAL A 137 16.50 -4.79 -6.01
N ARG A 138 16.67 -5.99 -5.44
CA ARG A 138 17.79 -6.90 -5.75
C ARG A 138 17.36 -7.92 -6.81
N ARG A 139 16.55 -8.89 -6.40
CA ARG A 139 16.00 -9.96 -7.27
C ARG A 139 14.48 -10.05 -7.22
N GLY A 140 13.80 -9.18 -6.48
CA GLY A 140 12.36 -9.23 -6.28
C GLY A 140 11.86 -10.35 -5.34
N ILE A 141 12.76 -11.11 -4.74
CA ILE A 141 12.41 -12.23 -3.84
C ILE A 141 11.79 -11.70 -2.56
N GLU A 142 12.36 -10.66 -1.97
CA GLU A 142 11.85 -10.02 -0.75
C GLU A 142 10.43 -9.49 -0.97
N GLN A 143 10.16 -8.89 -2.12
CA GLN A 143 8.86 -8.38 -2.52
C GLN A 143 7.85 -9.52 -2.66
N ARG A 144 8.25 -10.59 -3.34
CA ARG A 144 7.41 -11.79 -3.51
C ARG A 144 7.06 -12.42 -2.17
N ASP A 145 8.03 -12.56 -1.27
CA ASP A 145 7.83 -13.22 0.01
C ASP A 145 6.87 -12.42 0.89
N GLU A 146 6.95 -11.08 0.89
CA GLU A 146 5.98 -10.23 1.59
C GLU A 146 4.58 -10.29 0.96
N ALA A 147 4.49 -10.34 -0.37
CA ALA A 147 3.20 -10.53 -1.04
C ALA A 147 2.54 -11.86 -0.65
N VAL A 148 3.32 -12.96 -0.65
CA VAL A 148 2.83 -14.28 -0.25
C VAL A 148 2.42 -14.31 1.22
N ARG A 149 3.17 -13.66 2.12
CA ARG A 149 2.77 -13.51 3.53
C ARG A 149 1.45 -12.75 3.69
N ALA A 150 1.18 -11.80 2.80
CA ALA A 150 -0.10 -11.08 2.77
C ALA A 150 -1.24 -11.88 2.10
N GLY A 151 -0.98 -13.11 1.63
CA GLY A 151 -1.97 -14.03 1.08
C GLY A 151 -1.98 -14.11 -0.46
N ALA A 152 -1.12 -13.36 -1.16
CA ALA A 152 -1.04 -13.45 -2.62
C ALA A 152 -0.51 -14.82 -3.07
N THR A 153 -0.92 -15.26 -4.26
CA THR A 153 -0.43 -16.48 -4.90
C THR A 153 1.02 -16.33 -5.35
N GLY A 154 1.42 -15.10 -5.72
CA GLY A 154 2.76 -14.76 -6.15
C GLY A 154 2.92 -13.29 -6.48
N ALA A 155 4.15 -12.87 -6.71
CA ALA A 155 4.47 -11.53 -7.16
C ALA A 155 5.69 -11.50 -8.09
N VAL A 156 5.71 -10.52 -8.98
CA VAL A 156 6.85 -10.16 -9.82
C VAL A 156 7.16 -8.69 -9.61
N THR A 157 8.46 -8.36 -9.55
CA THR A 157 8.92 -6.98 -9.43
C THR A 157 9.68 -6.60 -10.70
N LEU A 158 9.24 -5.50 -11.31
CA LEU A 158 9.89 -4.89 -12.46
C LEU A 158 10.60 -3.60 -12.02
N VAL A 159 11.63 -3.23 -12.75
CA VAL A 159 12.35 -1.95 -12.56
C VAL A 159 12.52 -1.28 -13.91
N LEU A 160 12.39 0.04 -13.95
CA LEU A 160 12.77 0.83 -15.12
C LEU A 160 14.18 1.36 -14.91
N ARG A 161 15.11 0.89 -15.72
CA ARG A 161 16.54 1.30 -15.70
C ARG A 161 17.04 1.47 -17.13
N GLU A 162 17.77 2.54 -17.38
CA GLU A 162 18.33 2.86 -18.69
C GLU A 162 17.29 2.85 -19.82
N GLY A 163 16.06 3.31 -19.47
CA GLY A 163 14.92 3.32 -20.39
C GLY A 163 14.33 1.93 -20.70
N ARG A 164 14.76 0.87 -20.01
CA ARG A 164 14.30 -0.51 -20.21
C ARG A 164 13.55 -1.02 -19.00
N LEU A 165 12.46 -1.73 -19.27
CA LEU A 165 11.70 -2.41 -18.23
C LEU A 165 12.28 -3.81 -18.02
N ALA A 166 12.91 -4.04 -16.89
CA ALA A 166 13.58 -5.29 -16.56
C ALA A 166 12.89 -6.04 -15.42
N ILE A 167 13.00 -7.37 -15.40
CA ILE A 167 12.67 -8.22 -14.25
C ILE A 167 14.00 -8.76 -13.70
N PRO A 168 14.50 -8.23 -12.57
CA PRO A 168 15.83 -8.56 -12.06
C PRO A 168 16.04 -10.06 -11.85
N GLY A 169 17.07 -10.60 -12.50
CA GLY A 169 17.40 -12.03 -12.47
C GLY A 169 16.60 -12.92 -13.43
N ILE A 170 15.74 -12.32 -14.28
CA ILE A 170 14.95 -13.04 -15.29
C ILE A 170 15.21 -12.45 -16.67
N THR A 171 14.97 -11.16 -16.88
CA THR A 171 15.22 -10.46 -18.14
C THR A 171 15.67 -9.02 -17.91
N ASP A 172 16.63 -8.58 -18.72
CA ASP A 172 17.13 -7.21 -18.70
C ASP A 172 16.31 -6.26 -19.59
N ASP A 173 15.45 -6.81 -20.46
CA ASP A 173 14.57 -6.04 -21.34
C ASP A 173 13.28 -6.81 -21.66
N LEU A 174 12.24 -6.50 -20.92
CA LEU A 174 10.91 -7.10 -21.10
C LEU A 174 10.32 -6.75 -22.47
N SER A 175 10.63 -5.58 -23.02
CA SER A 175 10.11 -5.14 -24.31
C SER A 175 10.60 -6.02 -25.46
N SER A 176 11.79 -6.58 -25.34
CA SER A 176 12.36 -7.50 -26.33
C SER A 176 11.73 -8.90 -26.26
N GLU A 177 11.31 -9.34 -25.09
CA GLU A 177 10.75 -10.69 -24.90
C GLU A 177 9.22 -10.69 -24.97
N ARG A 178 8.58 -9.65 -24.43
CA ARG A 178 7.12 -9.50 -24.32
C ARG A 178 6.70 -8.05 -24.55
N PRO A 179 6.75 -7.56 -25.83
CA PRO A 179 6.51 -6.16 -26.16
C PRO A 179 5.12 -5.66 -25.72
N GLU A 180 4.07 -6.44 -25.99
CA GLU A 180 2.70 -6.07 -25.61
C GLU A 180 2.53 -5.88 -24.11
N ALA A 181 3.23 -6.69 -23.35
CA ALA A 181 3.23 -6.64 -21.92
C ALA A 181 3.94 -5.38 -21.38
N ALA A 182 5.09 -5.09 -21.91
CA ALA A 182 5.85 -3.89 -21.55
C ALA A 182 5.05 -2.62 -21.91
N GLU A 183 4.47 -2.57 -23.10
CA GLU A 183 3.64 -1.46 -23.57
C GLU A 183 2.44 -1.23 -22.63
N HIS A 184 1.71 -2.28 -22.31
CA HIS A 184 0.56 -2.18 -21.41
C HIS A 184 0.92 -1.62 -20.03
N ILE A 185 2.06 -2.05 -19.45
CA ILE A 185 2.53 -1.48 -18.16
C ILE A 185 2.93 -0.03 -18.30
N MET A 186 3.66 0.30 -19.36
CA MET A 186 4.09 1.68 -19.60
C MET A 186 2.89 2.61 -19.75
N GLU A 187 1.85 2.19 -20.44
CA GLU A 187 0.61 2.96 -20.61
C GLU A 187 -0.20 3.05 -19.32
N ALA A 188 -0.39 1.94 -18.60
CA ALA A 188 -1.23 1.89 -17.42
C ALA A 188 -0.66 2.66 -16.22
N LEU A 189 0.67 2.65 -16.04
CA LEU A 189 1.32 3.17 -14.84
C LEU A 189 2.28 4.34 -15.08
N GLY A 190 2.79 4.52 -16.29
CA GLY A 190 3.73 5.59 -16.63
C GLY A 190 4.96 5.62 -15.73
N PRO A 191 5.71 4.51 -15.57
CA PRO A 191 6.91 4.50 -14.75
C PRO A 191 7.98 5.41 -15.35
N GLY A 192 8.77 6.04 -14.47
CA GLY A 192 9.95 6.79 -14.83
C GLY A 192 11.23 6.06 -14.47
N GLU A 193 12.36 6.61 -14.90
CA GLU A 193 13.69 6.07 -14.59
C GLU A 193 13.88 5.93 -13.07
N GLY A 194 14.36 4.75 -12.63
CA GLY A 194 14.55 4.43 -11.22
C GLY A 194 13.30 3.97 -10.48
N ASP A 195 12.16 3.87 -11.13
CA ASP A 195 10.93 3.35 -10.53
C ASP A 195 10.90 1.82 -10.49
N ALA A 196 10.12 1.28 -9.56
CA ALA A 196 9.80 -0.14 -9.50
C ALA A 196 8.29 -0.35 -9.64
N ILE A 197 7.90 -1.48 -10.19
CA ILE A 197 6.51 -1.92 -10.29
C ILE A 197 6.41 -3.30 -9.66
N VAL A 198 5.49 -3.47 -8.72
CA VAL A 198 5.18 -4.79 -8.15
C VAL A 198 3.85 -5.25 -8.72
N ILE A 199 3.83 -6.45 -9.28
CA ILE A 199 2.61 -7.10 -9.77
C ILE A 199 2.33 -8.31 -8.89
N CYS A 200 1.18 -8.34 -8.24
CA CYS A 200 0.75 -9.43 -7.37
C CYS A 200 -0.54 -10.04 -7.87
N GLY A 201 -0.61 -11.38 -7.83
CA GLY A 201 -1.81 -12.12 -8.18
C GLY A 201 -2.44 -12.84 -6.99
N ALA A 202 -3.77 -12.96 -7.02
CA ALA A 202 -4.54 -13.78 -6.09
C ALA A 202 -5.89 -14.17 -6.71
N ASP A 203 -6.62 -15.08 -6.02
CA ASP A 203 -7.99 -15.43 -6.41
C ASP A 203 -9.03 -14.38 -5.98
N ASP A 204 -8.68 -13.54 -5.00
CA ASP A 204 -9.48 -12.43 -4.50
C ASP A 204 -8.81 -11.10 -4.83
N PRO A 205 -9.52 -10.10 -5.38
CA PRO A 205 -8.94 -8.83 -5.78
C PRO A 205 -8.35 -8.02 -4.62
N LEU A 206 -8.97 -8.10 -3.43
CA LEU A 206 -8.46 -7.39 -2.25
C LEU A 206 -7.17 -8.03 -1.73
N VAL A 207 -7.06 -9.36 -1.81
CA VAL A 207 -5.84 -10.10 -1.45
C VAL A 207 -4.70 -9.78 -2.43
N ALA A 208 -4.99 -9.71 -3.73
CA ALA A 208 -4.00 -9.27 -4.74
C ALA A 208 -3.48 -7.86 -4.44
N GLU A 209 -4.38 -6.93 -4.08
CA GLU A 209 -4.03 -5.57 -3.72
C GLU A 209 -3.20 -5.52 -2.42
N TYR A 210 -3.57 -6.27 -1.39
CA TYR A 210 -2.79 -6.35 -0.16
C TYR A 210 -1.40 -6.94 -0.38
N GLY A 211 -1.28 -7.95 -1.24
CA GLY A 211 0.01 -8.47 -1.67
C GLY A 211 0.87 -7.39 -2.33
N ALA A 212 0.30 -6.62 -3.25
CA ALA A 212 1.01 -5.53 -3.92
C ALA A 212 1.45 -4.44 -2.94
N LEU A 213 0.59 -4.04 -2.00
CA LEU A 213 0.92 -3.07 -0.96
C LEU A 213 2.03 -3.59 -0.03
N ALA A 214 1.96 -4.85 0.42
CA ALA A 214 2.97 -5.45 1.28
C ALA A 214 4.34 -5.50 0.60
N ALA A 215 4.37 -5.94 -0.66
CA ALA A 215 5.58 -5.95 -1.46
C ALA A 215 6.15 -4.53 -1.69
N ALA A 216 5.29 -3.56 -2.02
CA ALA A 216 5.69 -2.17 -2.24
C ALA A 216 6.27 -1.51 -0.98
N LEU A 217 5.78 -1.85 0.20
CA LEU A 217 6.31 -1.36 1.48
C LEU A 217 7.78 -1.74 1.71
N THR A 218 8.29 -2.79 1.10
CA THR A 218 9.72 -3.15 1.16
C THR A 218 10.62 -2.20 0.35
N LEU A 219 10.02 -1.43 -0.56
CA LEU A 219 10.70 -0.55 -1.50
C LEU A 219 10.67 0.93 -1.08
N ILE A 220 10.11 1.23 0.09
CA ILE A 220 9.95 2.60 0.61
C ILE A 220 10.88 2.87 1.78
#